data_5d6987b1b40c229d1b91fb526ee10f86
#
_entry.id   5d6987b1b40c229d1b91fb526ee10f86
#
_cell.length_a   1.000
_cell.length_b   1.000
_cell.length_c   1.000
_cell.angle_alpha   90.00
_cell.angle_beta   90.00
_cell.angle_gamma   90.00
#
_symmetry.space_group_name_H-M   'P 1'
#
loop_
_entity.id
_entity.type
_entity.pdbx_description
1 polymer ?
#
loop_
_entity_poly.entity_id
_entity_poly.type
_entity_poly.pdbx_seq_one_letter_code
_entity_poly.pdbx_strand_id
1 'polypeptide(L)'
;SRDSRNLPFIPAPRWISDVRYEFICNGRTFDHLFLKLQIDCNMRQDHFLAANGTETATPAYTLLNLQAGTDIRCKGRRILSIYLSGDNLTNRAYQNHLSRLKYLDVNQATGRMGVYNMGRNFSMRLVVPLRLCAQKL
;
A
#
# COMPACT_ATOMS: atom_id res chain seq x y z
N SER A 1 8.71 3.12 37.82
CA SER A 1 7.69 2.33 37.15
C SER A 1 8.19 1.93 35.80
N ARG A 2 8.01 0.66 35.42
CA ARG A 2 8.48 0.14 34.10
C ARG A 2 7.71 0.75 32.90
N ASP A 3 6.56 1.34 33.14
CA ASP A 3 5.63 1.83 32.11
C ASP A 3 6.05 3.14 31.44
N SER A 4 7.04 3.84 31.99
CA SER A 4 7.53 5.12 31.44
C SER A 4 8.79 5.02 30.58
N ARG A 5 9.26 3.81 30.27
CA ARG A 5 10.49 3.63 29.47
C ARG A 5 10.30 3.74 27.96
N ASN A 6 9.09 3.57 27.49
CA ASN A 6 8.81 3.61 26.07
C ASN A 6 8.27 4.99 25.67
N LEU A 7 8.75 5.50 24.55
CA LEU A 7 8.19 6.72 23.94
C LEU A 7 6.81 6.42 23.34
N PRO A 8 5.88 7.37 23.38
CA PRO A 8 4.58 7.21 22.73
C PRO A 8 4.72 7.20 21.22
N PHE A 9 3.80 6.53 20.54
CA PHE A 9 3.64 6.53 19.08
C PHE A 9 4.86 6.05 18.28
N ILE A 10 5.61 5.08 18.82
CA ILE A 10 6.68 4.42 18.06
C ILE A 10 6.05 3.45 17.06
N PRO A 11 6.32 3.60 15.74
CA PRO A 11 5.80 2.66 14.75
C PRO A 11 6.37 1.25 14.97
N ALA A 12 5.59 0.24 14.58
CA ALA A 12 6.08 -1.13 14.55
C ALA A 12 7.26 -1.26 13.57
N PRO A 13 8.29 -2.07 13.88
CA PRO A 13 9.33 -2.39 12.93
C PRO A 13 8.70 -2.97 11.66
N ARG A 14 9.16 -2.50 10.51
CA ARG A 14 8.59 -2.84 9.21
C ARG A 14 9.69 -3.23 8.24
N TRP A 15 9.49 -4.32 7.52
CA TRP A 15 10.37 -4.75 6.43
C TRP A 15 9.57 -4.81 5.13
N ILE A 16 10.08 -4.11 4.12
CA ILE A 16 9.48 -4.07 2.79
C ILE A 16 10.50 -4.64 1.81
N SER A 17 10.07 -5.58 1.00
CA SER A 17 10.84 -6.12 -0.12
C SER A 17 9.99 -6.11 -1.36
N ASP A 18 10.59 -5.73 -2.48
CA ASP A 18 9.91 -5.78 -3.77
C ASP A 18 10.82 -6.35 -4.86
N VAL A 19 10.21 -7.05 -5.79
CA VAL A 19 10.83 -7.54 -7.01
C VAL A 19 10.06 -6.98 -8.19
N ARG A 20 10.75 -6.33 -9.10
CA ARG A 20 10.19 -5.80 -10.34
C ARG A 20 10.83 -6.52 -11.52
N TYR A 21 9.98 -7.03 -12.39
CA TYR A 21 10.39 -7.62 -13.66
C TYR A 21 9.89 -6.73 -14.79
N GLU A 22 10.81 -6.36 -15.69
CA GLU A 22 10.51 -5.60 -16.89
C GLU A 22 10.59 -6.51 -18.12
N PHE A 23 9.52 -6.55 -18.87
CA PHE A 23 9.46 -7.32 -20.11
C PHE A 23 10.06 -6.51 -21.26
N ILE A 24 10.96 -7.11 -22.00
CA ILE A 24 11.52 -6.52 -23.23
C ILE A 24 10.47 -6.69 -24.32
N CYS A 25 9.64 -5.67 -24.51
CA CYS A 25 8.65 -5.66 -25.58
C CYS A 25 9.22 -4.99 -26.83
N ASN A 26 9.62 -5.77 -27.83
CA ASN A 26 10.02 -5.26 -29.14
C ASN A 26 8.81 -4.87 -30.02
N GLY A 27 7.62 -4.73 -29.42
CA GLY A 27 6.38 -4.40 -30.12
C GLY A 27 6.26 -2.90 -30.41
N ARG A 28 5.67 -2.57 -31.56
CA ARG A 28 5.36 -1.17 -31.94
C ARG A 28 4.31 -0.51 -31.06
N THR A 29 3.51 -1.30 -30.34
CA THR A 29 2.32 -0.82 -29.61
C THR A 29 2.52 -0.80 -28.10
N PHE A 30 3.13 -1.83 -27.52
CA PHE A 30 3.36 -1.92 -26.08
C PHE A 30 4.82 -1.66 -25.75
N ASP A 31 5.06 -0.85 -24.73
CA ASP A 31 6.37 -0.50 -24.26
C ASP A 31 6.38 -0.43 -22.72
N HIS A 32 7.55 -0.64 -22.12
CA HIS A 32 7.71 -0.60 -20.65
C HIS A 32 6.70 -1.48 -19.87
N LEU A 33 6.39 -2.68 -20.39
CA LEU A 33 5.59 -3.63 -19.63
C LEU A 33 6.37 -4.12 -18.42
N PHE A 34 5.80 -3.96 -17.23
CA PHE A 34 6.41 -4.44 -15.99
C PHE A 34 5.41 -5.14 -15.09
N LEU A 35 5.94 -6.02 -14.26
CA LEU A 35 5.25 -6.64 -13.13
C LEU A 35 6.09 -6.41 -11.87
N LYS A 36 5.47 -5.93 -10.80
CA LYS A 36 6.11 -5.71 -9.51
C LYS A 36 5.34 -6.43 -8.41
N LEU A 37 6.03 -7.30 -7.69
CA LEU A 37 5.54 -7.96 -6.50
C LEU A 37 6.17 -7.31 -5.27
N GLN A 38 5.37 -6.96 -4.26
CA GLN A 38 5.85 -6.38 -3.01
C GLN A 38 5.31 -7.15 -1.82
N ILE A 39 6.20 -7.45 -0.89
CA ILE A 39 5.88 -8.02 0.41
C ILE A 39 6.17 -6.96 1.47
N ASP A 40 5.22 -6.74 2.36
CA ASP A 40 5.29 -5.77 3.45
C ASP A 40 5.01 -6.49 4.77
N CYS A 41 6.07 -6.75 5.52
CA CYS A 41 6.03 -7.41 6.82
C CYS A 41 6.08 -6.39 7.93
N ASN A 42 4.98 -6.24 8.67
CA ASN A 42 4.91 -5.43 9.88
C ASN A 42 5.06 -6.35 11.08
N MET A 43 6.09 -6.11 11.89
CA MET A 43 6.37 -6.91 13.07
C MET A 43 5.41 -6.55 14.20
N ARG A 44 5.32 -7.43 15.18
CA ARG A 44 4.57 -7.16 16.41
C ARG A 44 5.15 -5.95 17.12
N GLN A 45 4.27 -5.08 17.64
CA GLN A 45 4.67 -3.94 18.44
C GLN A 45 4.12 -4.09 19.86
N ASP A 46 5.03 -4.38 20.79
CA ASP A 46 4.74 -4.55 22.22
C ASP A 46 5.31 -3.42 23.08
N HIS A 47 6.19 -2.60 22.51
CA HIS A 47 6.83 -1.49 23.20
C HIS A 47 6.01 -0.22 23.00
N PHE A 48 4.99 -0.03 23.80
CA PHE A 48 4.10 1.12 23.76
C PHE A 48 3.95 1.75 25.14
N LEU A 49 3.52 3.01 25.19
CA LEU A 49 3.28 3.72 26.44
C LEU A 49 1.85 3.41 26.95
N ALA A 50 1.75 2.51 27.93
CA ALA A 50 0.45 2.13 28.49
C ALA A 50 -0.13 3.15 29.46
N ALA A 51 0.66 4.13 29.92
CA ALA A 51 0.32 5.02 31.04
C ALA A 51 -0.97 5.86 30.81
N ASN A 52 -1.35 6.11 29.55
CA ASN A 52 -2.52 6.93 29.22
C ASN A 52 -3.65 6.12 28.59
N GLY A 53 -3.58 4.80 28.51
CA GLY A 53 -4.59 3.95 27.86
C GLY A 53 -4.80 4.23 26.35
N THR A 54 -3.89 5.00 25.73
CA THR A 54 -3.99 5.45 24.35
C THR A 54 -3.30 4.52 23.35
N GLU A 55 -2.55 3.53 23.84
CA GLU A 55 -1.82 2.59 23.01
C GLU A 55 -1.99 1.16 23.51
N THR A 56 -2.09 0.22 22.56
CA THR A 56 -2.15 -1.22 22.83
C THR A 56 -1.22 -1.97 21.89
N ALA A 57 -0.80 -3.18 22.29
CA ALA A 57 -0.03 -4.05 21.41
C ALA A 57 -0.72 -4.25 20.06
N THR A 58 0.08 -4.37 19.02
CA THR A 58 -0.40 -4.65 17.68
C THR A 58 0.21 -5.95 17.19
N PRO A 59 -0.60 -6.93 16.77
CA PRO A 59 -0.09 -8.19 16.24
C PRO A 59 0.67 -7.97 14.93
N ALA A 60 1.63 -8.83 14.63
CA ALA A 60 2.33 -8.84 13.36
C ALA A 60 1.36 -9.16 12.21
N TYR A 61 1.60 -8.55 11.05
CA TYR A 61 0.87 -8.87 9.83
C TYR A 61 1.76 -8.71 8.60
N THR A 62 1.43 -9.45 7.55
CA THR A 62 2.12 -9.38 6.26
C THR A 62 1.11 -9.08 5.16
N LEU A 63 1.44 -8.14 4.30
CA LEU A 63 0.65 -7.75 3.14
C LEU A 63 1.40 -8.14 1.87
N LEU A 64 0.66 -8.63 0.89
CA LEU A 64 1.14 -8.95 -0.44
C LEU A 64 0.47 -8.01 -1.43
N ASN A 65 1.28 -7.25 -2.18
CA ASN A 65 0.83 -6.29 -3.16
C ASN A 65 1.40 -6.63 -4.53
N LEU A 66 0.61 -6.42 -5.58
CA LEU A 66 1.01 -6.66 -6.96
C LEU A 66 0.72 -5.42 -7.79
N GLN A 67 1.64 -5.03 -8.66
CA GLN A 67 1.48 -3.94 -9.58
C GLN A 67 1.91 -4.38 -10.98
N ALA A 68 1.17 -3.95 -11.99
CA ALA A 68 1.52 -4.12 -13.39
C ALA A 68 1.32 -2.80 -14.12
N GLY A 69 2.11 -2.55 -15.14
CA GLY A 69 1.94 -1.35 -15.94
C GLY A 69 2.55 -1.49 -17.32
N THR A 70 2.02 -0.70 -18.25
CA THR A 70 2.52 -0.64 -19.63
C THR A 70 2.23 0.71 -20.25
N ASP A 71 3.09 1.12 -21.17
CA ASP A 71 2.87 2.27 -22.04
C ASP A 71 2.36 1.79 -23.40
N ILE A 72 1.30 2.43 -23.89
CA ILE A 72 0.79 2.21 -25.24
C ILE A 72 1.33 3.31 -26.16
N ARG A 73 1.98 2.89 -27.23
CA ARG A 73 2.52 3.78 -28.27
C ARG A 73 1.73 3.67 -29.56
N CYS A 74 1.58 4.80 -30.21
CA CYS A 74 1.08 4.87 -31.58
C CYS A 74 2.01 5.76 -32.40
N LYS A 75 2.49 5.27 -33.54
CA LYS A 75 3.44 5.98 -34.44
C LYS A 75 4.66 6.53 -33.67
N GLY A 76 5.23 5.72 -32.77
CA GLY A 76 6.41 6.08 -31.96
C GLY A 76 6.13 7.04 -30.80
N ARG A 77 4.88 7.47 -30.58
CA ARG A 77 4.48 8.38 -29.48
C ARG A 77 3.67 7.62 -28.43
N ARG A 78 4.00 7.84 -27.15
CA ARG A 78 3.19 7.34 -26.04
C ARG A 78 1.85 8.10 -26.02
N ILE A 79 0.76 7.36 -26.12
CA ILE A 79 -0.62 7.90 -26.13
C ILE A 79 -1.36 7.60 -24.83
N LEU A 80 -0.97 6.52 -24.13
CA LEU A 80 -1.64 6.10 -22.90
C LEU A 80 -0.67 5.27 -22.07
N SER A 81 -0.69 5.45 -20.74
CA SER A 81 -0.09 4.52 -19.80
C SER A 81 -1.18 3.92 -18.93
N ILE A 82 -1.12 2.62 -18.71
CA ILE A 82 -2.07 1.85 -17.90
C ILE A 82 -1.29 1.25 -16.73
N TYR A 83 -1.79 1.47 -15.51
CA TYR A 83 -1.25 0.88 -14.30
C TYR A 83 -2.39 0.17 -13.56
N LEU A 84 -2.15 -1.07 -13.19
CA LEU A 84 -3.03 -1.88 -12.36
C LEU A 84 -2.32 -2.15 -11.05
N SER A 85 -3.03 -2.07 -9.93
CA SER A 85 -2.51 -2.50 -8.65
C SER A 85 -3.56 -3.30 -7.87
N GLY A 86 -3.06 -4.28 -7.15
CA GLY A 86 -3.81 -5.06 -6.17
C GLY A 86 -3.07 -5.00 -4.84
N ASP A 87 -3.71 -4.43 -3.84
CA ASP A 87 -3.17 -4.29 -2.50
C ASP A 87 -3.81 -5.28 -1.55
N ASN A 88 -3.04 -5.76 -0.58
CA ASN A 88 -3.50 -6.74 0.39
C ASN A 88 -4.18 -7.96 -0.28
N LEU A 89 -3.52 -8.56 -1.27
CA LEU A 89 -4.08 -9.68 -2.05
C LEU A 89 -4.51 -10.88 -1.21
N THR A 90 -3.85 -11.07 -0.06
CA THR A 90 -4.19 -12.13 0.91
C THR A 90 -5.44 -11.82 1.73
N ASN A 91 -6.05 -10.66 1.52
CA ASN A 91 -7.23 -10.18 2.27
C ASN A 91 -7.03 -10.22 3.79
N ARG A 92 -5.85 -9.86 4.25
CA ARG A 92 -5.52 -9.85 5.67
C ARG A 92 -6.25 -8.73 6.39
N ALA A 93 -7.02 -9.06 7.42
CA ALA A 93 -7.57 -8.07 8.32
C ALA A 93 -6.45 -7.58 9.27
N TYR A 94 -6.14 -6.29 9.25
CA TYR A 94 -5.09 -5.72 10.08
C TYR A 94 -5.45 -4.30 10.55
N GLN A 95 -4.78 -3.89 11.61
CA GLN A 95 -4.84 -2.52 12.13
C GLN A 95 -3.41 -1.98 12.22
N ASN A 96 -3.17 -0.79 11.67
CA ASN A 96 -1.89 -0.13 11.82
C ASN A 96 -1.69 0.28 13.29
N HIS A 97 -0.46 0.12 13.81
CA HIS A 97 -0.16 0.46 15.20
C HIS A 97 -0.50 1.92 15.54
N LEU A 98 -0.23 2.84 14.63
CA LEU A 98 -0.48 4.28 14.81
C LEU A 98 -1.92 4.70 14.48
N SER A 99 -2.80 3.78 14.10
CA SER A 99 -4.20 4.10 13.80
C SER A 99 -4.98 4.38 15.08
N ARG A 100 -5.47 5.60 15.24
CA ARG A 100 -6.38 5.96 16.35
C ARG A 100 -7.73 5.26 16.26
N LEU A 101 -8.13 4.84 15.06
CA LEU A 101 -9.38 4.10 14.82
C LEU A 101 -9.37 2.70 15.45
N LYS A 102 -8.22 2.21 15.89
CA LYS A 102 -8.04 0.96 16.61
C LYS A 102 -8.74 0.94 17.98
N TYR A 103 -8.97 2.10 18.58
CA TYR A 103 -9.53 2.27 19.92
C TYR A 103 -11.02 2.64 19.93
N LEU A 104 -11.66 2.62 18.78
CA LEU A 104 -13.10 2.81 18.70
C LEU A 104 -13.86 1.61 19.27
N ASP A 105 -15.12 1.85 19.63
CA ASP A 105 -16.02 0.83 20.18
C ASP A 105 -16.11 -0.42 19.28
N VAL A 106 -16.63 -1.49 19.87
CA VAL A 106 -16.84 -2.75 19.16
C VAL A 106 -17.82 -2.53 18.01
N ASN A 107 -17.38 -2.88 16.80
CA ASN A 107 -18.25 -2.86 15.63
C ASN A 107 -19.33 -3.95 15.77
N GLN A 108 -20.58 -3.56 15.89
CA GLN A 108 -21.73 -4.43 16.10
C GLN A 108 -21.88 -5.50 15.00
N ALA A 109 -21.50 -5.17 13.76
CA ALA A 109 -21.63 -6.09 12.62
C ALA A 109 -20.53 -7.16 12.58
N THR A 110 -19.32 -6.87 13.06
CA THR A 110 -18.16 -7.76 12.97
C THR A 110 -17.72 -8.35 14.30
N GLY A 111 -18.23 -7.81 15.43
CA GLY A 111 -17.80 -8.18 16.78
C GLY A 111 -16.35 -7.81 17.10
N ARG A 112 -15.68 -7.01 16.26
CA ARG A 112 -14.28 -6.64 16.41
C ARG A 112 -14.12 -5.23 16.98
N MET A 113 -13.16 -5.04 17.86
CA MET A 113 -12.83 -3.74 18.42
C MET A 113 -12.11 -2.86 17.39
N GLY A 114 -12.56 -1.62 17.26
CA GLY A 114 -12.00 -0.62 16.37
C GLY A 114 -12.25 -0.87 14.89
N VAL A 115 -11.68 -0.01 14.06
CA VAL A 115 -11.78 -0.09 12.60
C VAL A 115 -10.52 -0.73 12.02
N TYR A 116 -10.73 -1.75 11.22
CA TYR A 116 -9.66 -2.42 10.46
C TYR A 116 -9.40 -1.68 9.15
N ASN A 117 -8.16 -1.75 8.68
CA ASN A 117 -7.81 -1.24 7.37
C ASN A 117 -8.53 -2.03 6.26
N MET A 118 -8.60 -1.43 5.08
CA MET A 118 -9.24 -2.05 3.93
C MET A 118 -8.66 -3.46 3.68
N GLY A 119 -9.55 -4.39 3.35
CA GLY A 119 -9.18 -5.69 2.86
C GLY A 119 -8.50 -5.61 1.49
N ARG A 120 -8.71 -6.63 0.66
CA ARG A 120 -8.21 -6.65 -0.71
C ARG A 120 -8.75 -5.46 -1.50
N ASN A 121 -7.86 -4.74 -2.15
CA ASN A 121 -8.21 -3.58 -2.97
C ASN A 121 -7.57 -3.70 -4.36
N PHE A 122 -8.32 -3.36 -5.39
CA PHE A 122 -7.81 -3.28 -6.77
C PHE A 122 -8.01 -1.87 -7.29
N SER A 123 -7.00 -1.33 -7.94
CA SER A 123 -7.08 -0.03 -8.56
C SER A 123 -6.50 -0.03 -9.96
N MET A 124 -7.03 0.84 -10.82
CA MET A 124 -6.53 1.10 -12.16
C MET A 124 -6.30 2.60 -12.33
N ARG A 125 -5.15 2.95 -12.89
CA ARG A 125 -4.80 4.32 -13.23
C ARG A 125 -4.48 4.41 -14.72
N LEU A 126 -5.14 5.33 -15.39
CA LEU A 126 -4.89 5.68 -16.79
C LEU A 126 -4.23 7.06 -16.84
N VAL A 127 -3.14 7.16 -17.60
CA VAL A 127 -2.42 8.43 -17.78
C VAL A 127 -2.33 8.74 -19.28
N VAL A 128 -2.98 9.83 -19.68
CA VAL A 128 -2.95 10.33 -21.06
C VAL A 128 -2.03 11.55 -21.09
N PRO A 129 -0.88 11.52 -21.80
CA PRO A 129 0.01 12.67 -21.92
C PRO A 129 -0.60 13.70 -22.87
N LEU A 130 -1.08 14.83 -22.34
CA LEU A 130 -1.56 15.96 -23.14
C LEU A 130 -0.38 16.87 -23.48
N ARG A 131 -0.20 17.17 -24.78
CA ARG A 131 0.75 18.20 -25.22
C ARG A 131 -0.06 19.40 -25.70
N LEU A 132 0.03 20.50 -24.99
CA LEU A 132 -0.44 21.77 -25.47
C LEU A 132 0.60 22.30 -26.47
N CYS A 133 0.26 22.40 -27.75
CA CYS A 133 1.06 23.18 -28.69
C CYS A 133 0.92 24.64 -28.31
N ALA A 134 1.94 25.22 -27.68
CA ALA A 134 2.05 26.68 -27.61
C ALA A 134 2.28 27.17 -29.05
N GLN A 135 1.28 27.76 -29.67
CA GLN A 135 1.44 28.51 -30.90
C GLN A 135 2.38 29.69 -30.57
N LYS A 136 3.56 29.69 -31.18
CA LYS A 136 4.40 30.92 -31.20
C LYS A 136 3.62 31.96 -32.00
N LEU A 137 3.14 32.98 -31.32
CA LEU A 137 2.77 34.26 -31.91
C LEU A 137 4.02 34.97 -32.43
#